data_a67957f2b132ee5737351a7760b9d065
#
_entry.id   a67957f2b132ee5737351a7760b9d065
#
_cell.length_a   1.000
_cell.length_b   1.000
_cell.length_c   1.000
_cell.angle_alpha   90.00
_cell.angle_beta   90.00
_cell.angle_gamma   90.00
#
_symmetry.space_group_name_H-M   'P 1'
#
loop_
_entity.id
_entity.type
_entity.pdbx_description
1 polymer ?
#
loop_
_entity_poly.entity_id
_entity_poly.type
_entity_poly.pdbx_seq_one_letter_code
_entity_poly.pdbx_strand_id
1 'polypeptide(L)'
;MEDGLGAVISYRYDVQGKLVYEEKAVSKEVRQVIHYGYDRAGRLTERKEELDSGLAPLEGEPRYAVTRYRYDGNGNRTGIVTPEGYRILRSYDACDRLVSERVVDDKNGIDRTTSVTYDYAGNITRIVRSGKGLGEWEQGYGYDLKDRIVHVKDCLGPVFSYEYDKNDRRIAETLPQTGMTENGKSGYPKNQNRYRYDVYGRLLTRTDGSGTVQEENRYLPDGRLAFSREADGQEIRYAYGAHGREEETSTARSRRAGRAAQKYRYDSRGRITGVVNGNGNETGYDLDAWGRIQNIRRADGGEEGYTYDFAGNVTGTRDANGGVITYRYNSQGKVCEITDQEGNSETFRYDREGRMVLHVDRNGNEVRTTYNVDGNPVLETGTDRNGENRVTRSFEYDASGNVRKAVAGGFCYTYEYRPDGKLLKKSASGRTLVSCTYFSDGSLESLTDASGKPVFYEYDWRGN
;
A
#
# COMPACT_ATOMS: atom_id res chain seq x y z
N MET A 1 25.47 -5.94 -19.70
CA MET A 1 25.70 -6.89 -18.56
C MET A 1 24.73 -8.04 -18.74
N GLU A 2 25.19 -9.23 -18.56
CA GLU A 2 24.36 -10.43 -18.46
C GLU A 2 24.23 -10.73 -16.96
N ASP A 3 23.01 -10.83 -16.46
CA ASP A 3 22.84 -11.30 -15.09
C ASP A 3 22.97 -12.83 -15.03
N GLY A 4 23.03 -13.40 -13.82
CA GLY A 4 23.17 -14.85 -13.67
C GLY A 4 21.99 -15.67 -14.21
N LEU A 5 20.89 -15.05 -14.67
CA LEU A 5 19.73 -15.67 -15.34
C LEU A 5 19.88 -15.69 -16.85
N GLY A 6 20.95 -15.08 -17.40
CA GLY A 6 21.12 -14.86 -18.83
C GLY A 6 20.32 -13.65 -19.35
N ALA A 7 19.74 -12.83 -18.45
CA ALA A 7 19.11 -11.58 -18.85
C ALA A 7 20.17 -10.57 -19.25
N VAL A 8 20.08 -10.08 -20.48
CA VAL A 8 20.96 -9.02 -20.97
C VAL A 8 20.36 -7.67 -20.62
N ILE A 9 21.13 -6.85 -19.89
CA ILE A 9 20.79 -5.44 -19.63
C ILE A 9 21.77 -4.59 -20.42
N SER A 10 21.24 -3.72 -21.29
CA SER A 10 22.02 -2.81 -22.13
C SER A 10 21.79 -1.37 -21.69
N TYR A 11 22.88 -0.63 -21.53
CA TYR A 11 22.85 0.80 -21.22
C TYR A 11 23.59 1.59 -22.27
N ARG A 12 23.08 2.77 -22.63
CA ARG A 12 23.80 3.73 -23.46
C ARG A 12 23.85 5.07 -22.73
N TYR A 13 24.97 5.72 -22.83
CA TYR A 13 25.22 7.01 -22.17
C TYR A 13 25.55 8.06 -23.23
N ASP A 14 25.21 9.30 -22.94
CA ASP A 14 25.63 10.43 -23.77
C ASP A 14 27.12 10.78 -23.55
N VAL A 15 27.59 11.79 -24.24
CA VAL A 15 28.99 12.28 -24.13
C VAL A 15 29.32 12.87 -22.76
N GLN A 16 28.30 13.19 -21.95
CA GLN A 16 28.45 13.68 -20.57
C GLN A 16 28.32 12.57 -19.53
N GLY A 17 28.16 11.31 -19.96
CA GLY A 17 28.04 10.16 -19.08
C GLY A 17 26.64 9.96 -18.48
N LYS A 18 25.59 10.61 -19.02
CA LYS A 18 24.22 10.43 -18.57
C LYS A 18 23.56 9.27 -19.29
N LEU A 19 22.79 8.46 -18.57
CA LEU A 19 22.03 7.34 -19.11
C LEU A 19 20.94 7.86 -20.07
N VAL A 20 21.04 7.55 -21.37
CA VAL A 20 20.02 7.96 -22.38
C VAL A 20 19.17 6.80 -22.87
N TYR A 21 19.61 5.58 -22.63
CA TYR A 21 18.91 4.37 -23.06
C TYR A 21 19.19 3.22 -22.10
N GLU A 22 18.12 2.51 -21.75
CA GLU A 22 18.16 1.28 -20.96
C GLU A 22 17.27 0.23 -21.62
N GLU A 23 17.78 -0.98 -21.78
CA GLU A 23 17.05 -2.13 -22.30
C GLU A 23 17.28 -3.30 -21.35
N LYS A 24 16.20 -3.96 -20.92
CA LYS A 24 16.21 -5.14 -20.05
C LYS A 24 15.33 -6.23 -20.64
N ALA A 25 15.82 -7.44 -20.78
CA ALA A 25 15.01 -8.59 -21.16
C ALA A 25 14.04 -8.93 -20.03
N VAL A 26 12.75 -8.98 -20.31
CA VAL A 26 11.70 -9.51 -19.42
C VAL A 26 11.57 -11.01 -19.67
N SER A 27 11.45 -11.42 -20.93
CA SER A 27 11.42 -12.81 -21.36
C SER A 27 12.31 -12.99 -22.61
N LYS A 28 12.26 -14.14 -23.27
CA LYS A 28 12.93 -14.36 -24.55
C LYS A 28 12.41 -13.43 -25.65
N GLU A 29 11.13 -13.05 -25.58
CA GLU A 29 10.42 -12.31 -26.63
C GLU A 29 10.16 -10.85 -26.24
N VAL A 30 9.99 -10.56 -24.96
CA VAL A 30 9.58 -9.25 -24.45
C VAL A 30 10.74 -8.52 -23.78
N ARG A 31 10.91 -7.25 -24.13
CA ARG A 31 11.94 -6.37 -23.56
C ARG A 31 11.28 -5.10 -23.00
N GLN A 32 11.81 -4.62 -21.90
CA GLN A 32 11.56 -3.27 -21.43
C GLN A 32 12.62 -2.34 -21.99
N VAL A 33 12.18 -1.27 -22.68
CA VAL A 33 13.08 -0.27 -23.28
C VAL A 33 12.67 1.11 -22.78
N ILE A 34 13.65 1.85 -22.24
CA ILE A 34 13.44 3.20 -21.70
C ILE A 34 14.46 4.16 -22.29
N HIS A 35 13.98 5.31 -22.74
CA HIS A 35 14.76 6.43 -23.23
C HIS A 35 14.68 7.60 -22.23
N TYR A 36 15.80 8.30 -22.05
CA TYR A 36 15.89 9.44 -21.14
C TYR A 36 16.38 10.68 -21.89
N GLY A 37 15.67 11.80 -21.69
CA GLY A 37 16.03 13.09 -22.25
C GLY A 37 16.39 14.10 -21.15
N TYR A 38 17.41 14.92 -21.40
CA TYR A 38 17.93 15.87 -20.42
C TYR A 38 17.98 17.29 -20.98
N ASP A 39 17.89 18.29 -20.10
CA ASP A 39 18.17 19.68 -20.47
C ASP A 39 19.68 19.97 -20.45
N ARG A 40 20.04 21.22 -20.81
CA ARG A 40 21.46 21.67 -20.81
C ARG A 40 22.12 21.64 -19.42
N ALA A 41 21.35 21.75 -18.34
CA ALA A 41 21.83 21.64 -16.96
C ALA A 41 21.95 20.17 -16.49
N GLY A 42 21.52 19.21 -17.34
CA GLY A 42 21.61 17.80 -17.04
C GLY A 42 20.46 17.23 -16.21
N ARG A 43 19.36 17.96 -16.11
CA ARG A 43 18.17 17.52 -15.41
C ARG A 43 17.27 16.71 -16.35
N LEU A 44 16.70 15.61 -15.84
CA LEU A 44 15.81 14.72 -16.63
C LEU A 44 14.54 15.49 -17.03
N THR A 45 14.33 15.71 -18.33
CA THR A 45 13.14 16.39 -18.86
C THR A 45 12.10 15.44 -19.47
N GLU A 46 12.54 14.26 -19.90
CA GLU A 46 11.65 13.25 -20.49
C GLU A 46 12.12 11.84 -20.12
N ARG A 47 11.17 10.99 -19.71
CA ARG A 47 11.31 9.53 -19.63
C ARG A 47 10.28 8.92 -20.58
N LYS A 48 10.74 8.20 -21.59
CA LYS A 48 9.92 7.55 -22.59
C LYS A 48 10.15 6.05 -22.55
N GLU A 49 9.13 5.30 -22.20
CA GLU A 49 9.13 3.84 -22.16
C GLU A 49 8.40 3.28 -23.37
N GLU A 50 9.01 2.32 -24.06
CA GLU A 50 8.36 1.57 -25.13
C GLU A 50 7.42 0.54 -24.52
N LEU A 51 6.19 0.49 -25.01
CA LEU A 51 5.16 -0.42 -24.52
C LEU A 51 5.00 -1.58 -25.49
N ASP A 52 5.24 -2.79 -24.99
CA ASP A 52 4.91 -4.03 -25.66
C ASP A 52 3.90 -4.78 -24.77
N SER A 53 2.68 -4.97 -25.30
CA SER A 53 1.60 -5.63 -24.56
C SER A 53 1.87 -7.12 -24.31
N GLY A 54 2.84 -7.73 -25.00
CA GLY A 54 3.08 -9.17 -24.99
C GLY A 54 2.00 -9.99 -25.73
N LEU A 55 1.03 -9.31 -26.34
CA LEU A 55 -0.09 -9.87 -27.10
C LEU A 55 -0.08 -9.31 -28.53
N ALA A 56 -0.91 -9.89 -29.43
CA ALA A 56 -1.15 -9.30 -30.74
C ALA A 56 -1.65 -7.85 -30.57
N PRO A 57 -1.04 -6.85 -31.26
CA PRO A 57 -1.41 -5.45 -31.09
C PRO A 57 -2.85 -5.18 -31.50
N LEU A 58 -3.56 -4.34 -30.73
CA LEU A 58 -4.86 -3.80 -31.13
C LEU A 58 -4.69 -2.43 -31.79
N GLU A 59 -5.65 -2.07 -32.65
CA GLU A 59 -5.71 -0.73 -33.23
C GLU A 59 -5.85 0.32 -32.10
N GLY A 60 -5.02 1.37 -32.16
CA GLY A 60 -5.00 2.44 -31.17
C GLY A 60 -4.28 2.11 -29.86
N GLU A 61 -3.69 0.93 -29.72
CA GLU A 61 -2.90 0.58 -28.54
C GLU A 61 -1.69 1.52 -28.38
N PRO A 62 -1.43 2.05 -27.15
CA PRO A 62 -0.33 2.98 -26.96
C PRO A 62 1.02 2.27 -27.09
N ARG A 63 1.92 2.87 -27.88
CA ARG A 63 3.28 2.34 -28.08
C ARG A 63 4.31 2.90 -27.11
N TYR A 64 3.98 4.00 -26.43
CA TYR A 64 4.90 4.71 -25.55
C TYR A 64 4.18 5.26 -24.34
N ALA A 65 4.83 5.15 -23.18
CA ALA A 65 4.51 5.90 -21.97
C ALA A 65 5.52 7.03 -21.80
N VAL A 66 5.08 8.29 -21.88
CA VAL A 66 5.97 9.46 -21.83
C VAL A 66 5.65 10.31 -20.63
N THR A 67 6.61 10.44 -19.70
CA THR A 67 6.56 11.37 -18.59
C THR A 67 7.47 12.56 -18.88
N ARG A 68 6.96 13.80 -18.69
CA ARG A 68 7.74 15.03 -18.87
C ARG A 68 7.88 15.80 -17.57
N TYR A 69 9.04 16.40 -17.40
CA TYR A 69 9.40 17.13 -16.19
C TYR A 69 9.79 18.58 -16.51
N ARG A 70 9.44 19.50 -15.61
CA ARG A 70 9.84 20.91 -15.68
C ARG A 70 10.52 21.31 -14.38
N TYR A 71 11.43 22.26 -14.45
CA TYR A 71 12.23 22.70 -13.33
C TYR A 71 12.29 24.24 -13.28
N ASP A 72 12.49 24.79 -12.10
CA ASP A 72 12.86 26.19 -11.91
C ASP A 72 14.37 26.41 -12.08
N GLY A 73 14.81 27.66 -11.82
CA GLY A 73 16.23 28.05 -11.90
C GLY A 73 17.11 27.36 -10.88
N ASN A 74 16.57 27.01 -9.71
CA ASN A 74 17.30 26.33 -8.63
C ASN A 74 17.42 24.82 -8.85
N GLY A 75 16.64 24.26 -9.79
CA GLY A 75 16.61 22.83 -10.08
C GLY A 75 15.47 22.08 -9.40
N ASN A 76 14.55 22.76 -8.74
CA ASN A 76 13.37 22.15 -8.16
C ASN A 76 12.39 21.72 -9.25
N ARG A 77 11.78 20.54 -9.11
CA ARG A 77 10.83 20.02 -10.10
C ARG A 77 9.47 20.68 -9.94
N THR A 78 9.17 21.67 -10.80
CA THR A 78 7.94 22.48 -10.74
C THR A 78 6.77 21.86 -11.51
N GLY A 79 7.02 20.89 -12.41
CA GLY A 79 5.94 20.25 -13.17
C GLY A 79 6.26 18.84 -13.58
N ILE A 80 5.21 18.01 -13.56
CA ILE A 80 5.21 16.65 -14.12
C ILE A 80 3.98 16.54 -14.99
N VAL A 81 4.15 16.03 -16.21
CA VAL A 81 3.05 15.57 -17.06
C VAL A 81 3.19 14.06 -17.18
N THR A 82 2.21 13.33 -16.69
CA THR A 82 2.22 11.86 -16.68
C THR A 82 1.89 11.29 -18.06
N PRO A 83 2.12 10.01 -18.33
CA PRO A 83 1.79 9.38 -19.62
C PRO A 83 0.33 9.52 -20.05
N GLU A 84 -0.61 9.55 -19.11
CA GLU A 84 -2.04 9.77 -19.37
C GLU A 84 -2.42 11.25 -19.48
N GLY A 85 -1.46 12.16 -19.29
CA GLY A 85 -1.64 13.60 -19.46
C GLY A 85 -2.05 14.34 -18.20
N TYR A 86 -2.07 13.69 -17.03
CA TYR A 86 -2.29 14.36 -15.75
C TYR A 86 -1.15 15.32 -15.45
N ARG A 87 -1.44 16.41 -14.75
CA ARG A 87 -0.47 17.44 -14.41
C ARG A 87 -0.30 17.55 -12.92
N ILE A 88 0.96 17.49 -12.46
CA ILE A 88 1.35 17.76 -11.08
C ILE A 88 2.20 19.03 -11.11
N LEU A 89 1.75 20.09 -10.46
CA LEU A 89 2.40 21.38 -10.42
C LEU A 89 2.87 21.65 -9.00
N ARG A 90 4.12 22.08 -8.84
CA ARG A 90 4.75 22.31 -7.55
C ARG A 90 5.33 23.72 -7.47
N SER A 91 5.22 24.32 -6.30
CA SER A 91 5.92 25.57 -5.98
C SER A 91 6.75 25.41 -4.70
N TYR A 92 7.81 26.18 -4.63
CA TYR A 92 8.80 26.09 -3.59
C TYR A 92 9.04 27.49 -2.99
N ASP A 93 9.48 27.55 -1.73
CA ASP A 93 9.90 28.80 -1.08
C ASP A 93 11.35 29.13 -1.41
N ALA A 94 11.85 30.22 -0.85
CA ALA A 94 13.24 30.69 -1.05
C ALA A 94 14.31 29.74 -0.48
N CYS A 95 13.92 28.74 0.33
CA CYS A 95 14.78 27.70 0.88
C CYS A 95 14.63 26.37 0.13
N ASP A 96 14.01 26.38 -1.08
CA ASP A 96 13.74 25.20 -1.90
C ASP A 96 12.83 24.13 -1.23
N ARG A 97 12.01 24.55 -0.25
CA ARG A 97 11.04 23.67 0.40
C ARG A 97 9.72 23.71 -0.34
N LEU A 98 9.08 22.54 -0.52
CA LEU A 98 7.78 22.43 -1.21
C LEU A 98 6.68 23.13 -0.41
N VAL A 99 6.07 24.19 -0.93
CA VAL A 99 4.98 24.92 -0.28
C VAL A 99 3.61 24.62 -0.90
N SER A 100 3.57 24.13 -2.14
CA SER A 100 2.31 23.75 -2.78
C SER A 100 2.51 22.65 -3.81
N GLU A 101 1.59 21.68 -3.84
CA GLU A 101 1.43 20.70 -4.90
C GLU A 101 -0.02 20.71 -5.39
N ARG A 102 -0.22 20.92 -6.69
CA ARG A 102 -1.53 20.89 -7.34
C ARG A 102 -1.58 19.74 -8.34
N VAL A 103 -2.57 18.86 -8.19
CA VAL A 103 -2.85 17.72 -9.08
C VAL A 103 -4.08 18.03 -9.92
N VAL A 104 -3.94 17.92 -11.25
CA VAL A 104 -4.99 18.25 -12.21
C VAL A 104 -5.24 17.08 -13.16
N ASP A 105 -6.50 16.64 -13.18
CA ASP A 105 -7.04 15.68 -14.14
C ASP A 105 -8.25 16.34 -14.84
N ASP A 106 -8.00 16.97 -15.99
CA ASP A 106 -9.03 17.71 -16.72
C ASP A 106 -10.14 16.79 -17.22
N LYS A 107 -9.84 15.53 -17.54
CA LYS A 107 -10.79 14.54 -18.06
C LYS A 107 -11.86 14.18 -17.02
N ASN A 108 -11.46 14.06 -15.77
CA ASN A 108 -12.32 13.62 -14.66
C ASN A 108 -12.70 14.78 -13.73
N GLY A 109 -12.30 16.02 -14.06
CA GLY A 109 -12.62 17.23 -13.31
C GLY A 109 -11.99 17.27 -11.92
N ILE A 110 -10.84 16.62 -11.72
CA ILE A 110 -10.08 16.65 -10.48
C ILE A 110 -9.10 17.83 -10.54
N ASP A 111 -9.20 18.71 -9.55
CA ASP A 111 -8.27 19.80 -9.32
C ASP A 111 -8.16 19.98 -7.80
N ARG A 112 -7.02 19.58 -7.26
CA ARG A 112 -6.77 19.63 -5.81
C ARG A 112 -5.39 20.18 -5.52
N THR A 113 -5.29 20.91 -4.42
CA THR A 113 -4.05 21.52 -3.95
C THR A 113 -3.76 21.08 -2.53
N THR A 114 -2.51 20.70 -2.27
CA THR A 114 -1.95 20.50 -0.93
C THR A 114 -0.97 21.64 -0.68
N SER A 115 -1.18 22.43 0.38
CA SER A 115 -0.30 23.51 0.81
C SER A 115 0.40 23.12 2.10
N VAL A 116 1.68 23.47 2.22
CA VAL A 116 2.53 23.16 3.37
C VAL A 116 3.13 24.43 3.93
N THR A 117 3.09 24.58 5.25
CA THR A 117 3.70 25.71 5.97
C THR A 117 4.80 25.20 6.90
N TYR A 118 5.88 25.95 7.02
CA TYR A 118 7.04 25.59 7.82
C TYR A 118 7.34 26.62 8.89
N ASP A 119 8.00 26.19 9.96
CA ASP A 119 8.65 27.09 10.91
C ASP A 119 10.05 27.52 10.42
N TYR A 120 10.74 28.32 11.24
CA TYR A 120 12.10 28.79 10.93
C TYR A 120 13.15 27.67 10.94
N ALA A 121 12.92 26.58 11.69
CA ALA A 121 13.81 25.42 11.72
C ALA A 121 13.62 24.51 10.49
N GLY A 122 12.52 24.69 9.73
CA GLY A 122 12.19 23.89 8.57
C GLY A 122 11.20 22.77 8.86
N ASN A 123 10.62 22.72 10.05
CA ASN A 123 9.61 21.74 10.41
C ASN A 123 8.26 22.10 9.80
N ILE A 124 7.50 21.12 9.33
CA ILE A 124 6.14 21.32 8.82
C ILE A 124 5.21 21.65 9.98
N THR A 125 4.67 22.87 10.02
CA THR A 125 3.70 23.27 11.06
C THR A 125 2.27 23.07 10.66
N ARG A 126 1.98 23.05 9.34
CA ARG A 126 0.60 22.96 8.84
C ARG A 126 0.56 22.37 7.45
N ILE A 127 -0.42 21.48 7.21
CA ILE A 127 -0.78 20.97 5.89
C ILE A 127 -2.25 21.28 5.66
N VAL A 128 -2.57 21.89 4.52
CA VAL A 128 -3.95 22.17 4.10
C VAL A 128 -4.20 21.49 2.76
N ARG A 129 -5.33 20.79 2.66
CA ARG A 129 -5.80 20.23 1.39
C ARG A 129 -7.07 20.94 0.97
N SER A 130 -7.16 21.31 -0.30
CA SER A 130 -8.32 21.92 -0.91
C SER A 130 -8.61 21.30 -2.27
N GLY A 131 -9.89 21.28 -2.64
CA GLY A 131 -10.33 20.75 -3.93
C GLY A 131 -11.85 20.58 -3.98
N LYS A 132 -12.37 20.30 -5.16
CA LYS A 132 -13.80 20.15 -5.36
C LYS A 132 -14.37 18.98 -4.56
N GLY A 133 -15.35 19.25 -3.71
CA GLY A 133 -16.03 18.24 -2.88
C GLY A 133 -15.26 17.84 -1.62
N LEU A 134 -14.10 18.44 -1.36
CA LEU A 134 -13.35 18.29 -0.11
C LEU A 134 -13.85 19.37 0.86
N GLY A 135 -14.25 18.98 2.07
CA GLY A 135 -14.45 19.92 3.19
C GLY A 135 -13.12 20.55 3.62
N GLU A 136 -13.18 21.41 4.64
CA GLU A 136 -11.95 21.96 5.23
C GLU A 136 -11.11 20.83 5.84
N TRP A 137 -9.96 20.56 5.21
CA TRP A 137 -9.01 19.58 5.70
C TRP A 137 -7.69 20.27 6.06
N GLU A 138 -7.37 20.24 7.32
CA GLU A 138 -6.15 20.83 7.86
C GLU A 138 -5.53 19.91 8.90
N GLN A 139 -4.21 19.77 8.87
CA GLN A 139 -3.44 19.08 9.89
C GLN A 139 -2.36 20.01 10.42
N GLY A 140 -2.22 20.12 11.74
CA GLY A 140 -1.24 20.95 12.42
C GLY A 140 -0.25 20.13 13.23
N TYR A 141 0.99 20.63 13.35
CA TYR A 141 2.07 19.97 14.09
C TYR A 141 2.73 20.96 15.04
N GLY A 142 3.05 20.50 16.24
CA GLY A 142 3.84 21.24 17.23
C GLY A 142 5.10 20.47 17.58
N TYR A 143 6.18 21.20 17.82
CA TYR A 143 7.51 20.64 18.05
C TYR A 143 8.08 21.12 19.38
N ASP A 144 8.98 20.36 19.96
CA ASP A 144 9.82 20.82 21.08
C ASP A 144 11.11 21.48 20.59
N LEU A 145 11.96 21.90 21.52
CA LEU A 145 13.23 22.58 21.22
C LEU A 145 14.28 21.71 20.51
N LYS A 146 14.01 20.42 20.35
CA LYS A 146 14.84 19.46 19.61
C LYS A 146 14.21 19.06 18.27
N ASP A 147 13.22 19.82 17.78
CA ASP A 147 12.47 19.55 16.55
C ASP A 147 11.72 18.20 16.54
N ARG A 148 11.37 17.66 17.73
CA ARG A 148 10.57 16.45 17.83
C ARG A 148 9.09 16.80 17.92
N ILE A 149 8.23 16.05 17.18
CA ILE A 149 6.78 16.27 17.21
C ILE A 149 6.26 15.98 18.63
N VAL A 150 5.64 16.96 19.27
CA VAL A 150 4.99 16.82 20.58
C VAL A 150 3.48 16.89 20.49
N HIS A 151 2.94 17.52 19.44
CA HIS A 151 1.51 17.60 19.20
C HIS A 151 1.19 17.42 17.72
N VAL A 152 0.11 16.68 17.43
CA VAL A 152 -0.52 16.62 16.11
C VAL A 152 -2.01 16.93 16.27
N LYS A 153 -2.48 18.00 15.63
CA LYS A 153 -3.89 18.32 15.49
C LYS A 153 -4.36 17.78 14.15
N ASP A 154 -5.36 16.91 14.14
CA ASP A 154 -5.93 16.41 12.89
C ASP A 154 -7.01 17.36 12.32
N CYS A 155 -7.57 17.01 11.17
CA CYS A 155 -8.56 17.80 10.47
C CYS A 155 -9.91 17.94 11.22
N LEU A 156 -10.12 17.18 12.27
CA LEU A 156 -11.33 17.22 13.10
C LEU A 156 -11.10 17.96 14.41
N GLY A 157 -9.84 18.32 14.69
CA GLY A 157 -9.44 19.01 15.89
C GLY A 157 -8.88 18.16 17.04
N PRO A 158 -9.03 16.80 17.11
CA PRO A 158 -8.36 16.00 18.12
C PRO A 158 -6.86 16.22 18.13
N VAL A 159 -6.25 16.16 19.31
CA VAL A 159 -4.82 16.35 19.49
C VAL A 159 -4.21 15.08 20.02
N PHE A 160 -3.24 14.57 19.25
CA PHE A 160 -2.31 13.55 19.71
C PHE A 160 -1.13 14.25 20.38
N SER A 161 -0.62 13.71 21.47
CA SER A 161 0.58 14.27 22.10
C SER A 161 1.60 13.17 22.42
N TYR A 162 2.89 13.56 22.37
CA TYR A 162 4.00 12.65 22.53
C TYR A 162 4.97 13.19 23.58
N GLU A 163 5.52 12.29 24.40
CA GLU A 163 6.55 12.60 25.37
C GLU A 163 7.82 11.79 25.05
N TYR A 164 8.98 12.39 25.23
CA TYR A 164 10.26 11.76 24.90
C TYR A 164 11.20 11.78 26.12
N ASP A 165 12.07 10.80 26.19
CA ASP A 165 13.18 10.81 27.14
C ASP A 165 14.37 11.63 26.60
N LYS A 166 15.42 11.71 27.45
CA LYS A 166 16.66 12.42 27.09
C LYS A 166 17.43 11.82 25.89
N ASN A 167 17.14 10.59 25.51
CA ASN A 167 17.76 9.85 24.40
C ASN A 167 16.85 9.87 23.14
N ASP A 168 15.86 10.78 23.10
CA ASP A 168 14.94 11.00 22.00
C ASP A 168 13.99 9.80 21.69
N ARG A 169 13.82 8.90 22.69
CA ARG A 169 12.88 7.78 22.58
C ARG A 169 11.50 8.22 23.08
N ARG A 170 10.46 7.89 22.35
CA ARG A 170 9.06 8.16 22.77
C ARG A 170 8.70 7.31 23.99
N ILE A 171 8.40 7.95 25.12
CA ILE A 171 8.02 7.29 26.36
C ILE A 171 6.53 7.32 26.66
N ALA A 172 5.79 8.25 26.02
CA ALA A 172 4.34 8.28 26.08
C ALA A 172 3.73 8.80 24.79
N GLU A 173 2.54 8.31 24.49
CA GLU A 173 1.67 8.74 23.43
C GLU A 173 0.26 8.86 23.97
N THR A 174 -0.30 10.05 23.93
CA THR A 174 -1.69 10.30 24.33
C THR A 174 -2.53 10.43 23.07
N LEU A 175 -3.54 9.59 22.98
CA LEU A 175 -4.53 9.57 21.90
C LEU A 175 -5.71 10.46 22.28
N PRO A 176 -6.49 10.98 21.32
CA PRO A 176 -7.75 11.64 21.62
C PRO A 176 -8.65 10.73 22.45
N GLN A 177 -9.36 11.30 23.39
CA GLN A 177 -10.33 10.53 24.18
C GLN A 177 -11.56 10.24 23.31
N THR A 178 -11.98 8.98 23.29
CA THR A 178 -13.26 8.55 22.74
C THR A 178 -14.40 9.24 23.48
N GLY A 179 -15.41 9.72 22.74
CA GLY A 179 -16.47 10.62 23.18
C GLY A 179 -17.44 10.08 24.20
N MET A 180 -16.98 9.57 25.34
CA MET A 180 -17.82 9.27 26.48
C MET A 180 -17.51 10.16 27.68
N THR A 181 -18.35 11.15 27.85
CA THR A 181 -18.60 11.71 29.17
C THR A 181 -19.87 11.08 29.74
N GLU A 182 -19.74 9.99 30.46
CA GLU A 182 -20.76 9.70 31.46
C GLU A 182 -20.76 10.87 32.47
N ASN A 183 -21.75 11.74 32.34
CA ASN A 183 -22.11 12.77 33.32
C ASN A 183 -20.96 13.68 33.82
N GLY A 184 -20.03 14.10 32.97
CA GLY A 184 -19.03 15.11 33.36
C GLY A 184 -18.05 14.67 34.45
N LYS A 185 -17.94 13.40 34.78
CA LYS A 185 -16.96 12.88 35.74
C LYS A 185 -15.64 12.58 35.02
N SER A 186 -14.65 13.42 35.21
CA SER A 186 -13.23 13.21 34.87
C SER A 186 -12.63 12.06 35.67
N GLY A 187 -12.94 10.82 35.34
CA GLY A 187 -12.49 9.64 36.09
C GLY A 187 -11.91 8.52 35.24
N TYR A 188 -11.97 8.66 33.90
CA TYR A 188 -11.41 7.65 33.02
C TYR A 188 -9.90 7.83 32.89
N PRO A 189 -9.12 6.71 32.84
CA PRO A 189 -7.70 6.79 32.55
C PRO A 189 -7.51 7.48 31.19
N LYS A 190 -6.45 8.32 31.09
CA LYS A 190 -6.09 8.94 29.80
C LYS A 190 -5.90 7.85 28.76
N ASN A 191 -6.44 8.02 27.56
CA ASN A 191 -6.14 7.15 26.42
C ASN A 191 -4.67 7.35 26.03
N GLN A 192 -3.79 6.65 26.73
CA GLN A 192 -2.35 6.86 26.68
C GLN A 192 -1.63 5.51 26.61
N ASN A 193 -0.68 5.39 25.71
CA ASN A 193 0.31 4.31 25.73
C ASN A 193 1.60 4.81 26.35
N ARG A 194 2.22 4.01 27.22
CA ARG A 194 3.53 4.28 27.81
C ARG A 194 4.52 3.21 27.41
N TYR A 195 5.76 3.62 27.15
CA TYR A 195 6.84 2.77 26.66
C TYR A 195 8.01 2.79 27.62
N ARG A 196 8.56 1.61 27.92
CA ARG A 196 9.80 1.47 28.68
C ARG A 196 10.84 0.76 27.83
N TYR A 197 12.06 1.23 27.92
CA TYR A 197 13.18 0.72 27.16
C TYR A 197 14.31 0.30 28.08
N ASP A 198 15.13 -0.62 27.58
CA ASP A 198 16.40 -0.93 28.23
C ASP A 198 17.48 0.13 27.94
N VAL A 199 18.67 -0.10 28.47
CA VAL A 199 19.82 0.82 28.30
C VAL A 199 20.29 0.92 26.83
N TYR A 200 19.98 -0.06 26.01
CA TYR A 200 20.32 -0.11 24.58
C TYR A 200 19.21 0.48 23.67
N GLY A 201 18.09 0.91 24.23
CA GLY A 201 16.97 1.48 23.49
C GLY A 201 15.95 0.48 22.96
N ARG A 202 16.00 -0.77 23.41
CA ARG A 202 15.05 -1.81 22.98
C ARG A 202 13.79 -1.76 23.85
N LEU A 203 12.62 -1.91 23.27
CA LEU A 203 11.33 -1.85 23.97
C LEU A 203 11.18 -3.02 24.94
N LEU A 204 11.05 -2.72 26.23
CA LEU A 204 10.79 -3.71 27.26
C LEU A 204 9.28 -3.91 27.52
N THR A 205 8.53 -2.81 27.63
CA THR A 205 7.09 -2.88 27.89
C THR A 205 6.36 -1.73 27.20
N ARG A 206 5.15 -2.03 26.75
CA ARG A 206 4.13 -1.06 26.39
C ARG A 206 2.93 -1.27 27.33
N THR A 207 2.49 -0.20 27.98
CA THR A 207 1.32 -0.21 28.88
C THR A 207 0.28 0.76 28.38
N ASP A 208 -0.99 0.46 28.55
CA ASP A 208 -2.09 1.38 28.29
C ASP A 208 -2.31 2.38 29.45
N GLY A 209 -3.30 3.27 29.27
CA GLY A 209 -3.63 4.30 30.25
C GLY A 209 -4.14 3.77 31.61
N SER A 210 -4.58 2.52 31.70
CA SER A 210 -4.93 1.84 32.95
C SER A 210 -3.72 1.24 33.66
N GLY A 211 -2.56 1.24 33.01
CA GLY A 211 -1.36 0.55 33.51
C GLY A 211 -1.30 -0.93 33.13
N THR A 212 -2.25 -1.43 32.33
CA THR A 212 -2.24 -2.82 31.85
C THR A 212 -1.13 -2.99 30.81
N VAL A 213 -0.29 -4.02 31.00
CA VAL A 213 0.78 -4.35 30.06
C VAL A 213 0.16 -4.93 28.79
N GLN A 214 0.35 -4.23 27.67
CA GLN A 214 -0.11 -4.64 26.35
C GLN A 214 0.95 -5.47 25.61
N GLU A 215 2.23 -5.23 25.94
CA GLU A 215 3.36 -5.93 25.34
C GLU A 215 4.51 -5.98 26.35
N GLU A 216 5.17 -7.13 26.49
CA GLU A 216 6.40 -7.31 27.27
C GLU A 216 7.43 -8.07 26.43
N ASN A 217 8.64 -7.53 26.34
CA ASN A 217 9.74 -8.10 25.58
C ASN A 217 10.95 -8.34 26.48
N ARG A 218 11.70 -9.41 26.21
CA ARG A 218 12.98 -9.70 26.83
C ARG A 218 13.99 -10.08 25.74
N TYR A 219 15.22 -9.67 25.93
CA TYR A 219 16.28 -9.82 24.93
C TYR A 219 17.45 -10.64 25.44
N LEU A 220 18.10 -11.34 24.52
CA LEU A 220 19.39 -11.96 24.77
C LEU A 220 20.49 -10.89 24.95
N PRO A 221 21.64 -11.23 25.54
CA PRO A 221 22.75 -10.29 25.68
C PRO A 221 23.26 -9.72 24.35
N ASP A 222 23.11 -10.45 23.26
CA ASP A 222 23.50 -10.04 21.89
C ASP A 222 22.44 -9.16 21.19
N GLY A 223 21.32 -8.89 21.87
CA GLY A 223 20.28 -7.98 21.37
C GLY A 223 19.09 -8.64 20.68
N ARG A 224 19.13 -9.94 20.45
CA ARG A 224 18.00 -10.65 19.83
C ARG A 224 16.84 -10.83 20.79
N LEU A 225 15.61 -10.84 20.29
CA LEU A 225 14.38 -11.02 21.08
C LEU A 225 14.33 -12.47 21.59
N ALA A 226 14.30 -12.65 22.92
CA ALA A 226 14.22 -13.97 23.55
C ALA A 226 12.79 -14.36 23.93
N PHE A 227 11.95 -13.36 24.20
CA PHE A 227 10.60 -13.56 24.69
C PHE A 227 9.74 -12.36 24.33
N SER A 228 8.49 -12.60 23.96
CA SER A 228 7.43 -11.62 23.81
C SER A 228 6.15 -12.11 24.46
N ARG A 229 5.39 -11.21 25.07
CA ARG A 229 4.06 -11.48 25.63
C ARG A 229 3.12 -10.35 25.23
N GLU A 230 1.97 -10.71 24.67
CA GLU A 230 0.88 -9.81 24.30
C GLU A 230 -0.14 -9.63 25.42
N ALA A 231 -1.06 -8.67 25.27
CA ALA A 231 -2.09 -8.33 26.25
C ALA A 231 -3.04 -9.48 26.59
N ASP A 232 -3.33 -10.38 25.65
CA ASP A 232 -4.15 -11.58 25.83
C ASP A 232 -3.42 -12.70 26.58
N GLY A 233 -2.16 -12.44 27.00
CA GLY A 233 -1.30 -13.39 27.70
C GLY A 233 -0.62 -14.41 26.78
N GLN A 234 -0.75 -14.30 25.46
CA GLN A 234 0.01 -15.17 24.56
C GLN A 234 1.51 -14.88 24.72
N GLU A 235 2.28 -15.95 24.96
CA GLU A 235 3.72 -15.88 25.10
C GLU A 235 4.40 -16.59 23.95
N ILE A 236 5.40 -15.94 23.36
CA ILE A 236 6.29 -16.52 22.37
C ILE A 236 7.72 -16.46 22.90
N ARG A 237 8.45 -17.56 22.80
CA ARG A 237 9.89 -17.62 23.05
C ARG A 237 10.61 -18.00 21.78
N TYR A 238 11.75 -17.40 21.59
CA TYR A 238 12.59 -17.53 20.40
C TYR A 238 13.88 -18.23 20.76
N ALA A 239 14.27 -19.23 19.97
CA ALA A 239 15.55 -19.89 20.06
C ALA A 239 16.34 -19.69 18.78
N TYR A 240 17.63 -19.47 18.90
CA TYR A 240 18.52 -19.11 17.81
C TYR A 240 19.68 -20.09 17.70
N GLY A 241 20.05 -20.46 16.48
CA GLY A 241 21.18 -21.31 16.21
C GLY A 241 22.53 -20.58 16.26
N ALA A 242 23.59 -21.34 16.01
CA ALA A 242 24.98 -20.87 16.10
C ALA A 242 25.29 -19.66 15.19
N HIS A 243 24.54 -19.48 14.09
CA HIS A 243 24.71 -18.36 13.16
C HIS A 243 23.76 -17.19 13.45
N GLY A 244 23.10 -17.18 14.62
CA GLY A 244 22.20 -16.12 15.02
C GLY A 244 20.84 -16.10 14.33
N ARG A 245 20.49 -17.14 13.58
CA ARG A 245 19.21 -17.29 12.93
C ARG A 245 18.19 -17.92 13.88
N GLU A 246 16.93 -17.51 13.77
CA GLU A 246 15.85 -18.11 14.51
C GLU A 246 15.64 -19.56 14.03
N GLU A 247 15.82 -20.53 14.92
CA GLU A 247 15.65 -21.95 14.64
C GLU A 247 14.33 -22.49 15.17
N GLU A 248 13.82 -21.91 16.25
CA GLU A 248 12.61 -22.40 16.89
C GLU A 248 11.83 -21.28 17.56
N THR A 249 10.51 -21.32 17.41
CA THR A 249 9.59 -20.60 18.30
C THR A 249 8.81 -21.55 19.19
N SER A 250 8.46 -21.11 20.40
CA SER A 250 7.58 -21.88 21.28
C SER A 250 6.57 -20.99 21.98
N THR A 251 5.31 -21.45 22.05
CA THR A 251 4.23 -20.84 22.82
C THR A 251 4.06 -21.55 24.15
N ALA A 252 3.30 -21.00 25.10
CA ALA A 252 2.96 -21.67 26.35
C ALA A 252 2.30 -23.03 26.11
N ARG A 253 1.40 -23.11 25.13
CA ARG A 253 0.71 -24.35 24.73
C ARG A 253 1.68 -25.38 24.15
N SER A 254 2.57 -24.97 23.24
CA SER A 254 3.53 -25.88 22.61
C SER A 254 4.55 -26.44 23.64
N ARG A 255 5.01 -25.60 24.58
CA ARG A 255 5.92 -26.03 25.65
C ARG A 255 5.27 -27.07 26.60
N ARG A 256 3.98 -26.87 26.95
CA ARG A 256 3.24 -27.88 27.76
C ARG A 256 3.10 -29.20 27.03
N ALA A 257 3.04 -29.19 25.71
CA ALA A 257 3.01 -30.38 24.86
C ALA A 257 4.39 -30.98 24.54
N GLY A 258 5.48 -30.40 25.12
CA GLY A 258 6.85 -30.85 24.91
C GLY A 258 7.38 -30.68 23.49
N ARG A 259 6.85 -29.73 22.73
CA ARG A 259 7.22 -29.49 21.33
C ARG A 259 7.34 -27.99 21.02
N ALA A 260 8.03 -27.66 19.91
CA ALA A 260 8.05 -26.31 19.36
C ALA A 260 6.68 -25.92 18.78
N ALA A 261 6.39 -24.63 18.70
CA ALA A 261 5.28 -24.14 17.90
C ALA A 261 5.65 -24.14 16.40
N GLN A 262 6.92 -23.80 16.11
CA GLN A 262 7.46 -23.78 14.75
C GLN A 262 8.97 -24.00 14.80
N LYS A 263 9.53 -24.71 13.81
CA LYS A 263 10.98 -24.86 13.58
C LYS A 263 11.33 -24.51 12.14
N TYR A 264 12.52 -23.94 11.97
CA TYR A 264 13.02 -23.51 10.66
C TYR A 264 14.27 -24.28 10.29
N ARG A 265 14.40 -24.61 9.01
CA ARG A 265 15.60 -25.16 8.42
C ARG A 265 16.20 -24.19 7.42
N TYR A 266 17.52 -24.14 7.36
CA TYR A 266 18.25 -23.20 6.51
C TYR A 266 19.30 -23.93 5.66
N ASP A 267 19.56 -23.38 4.48
CA ASP A 267 20.73 -23.78 3.69
C ASP A 267 22.01 -23.09 4.20
N SER A 268 23.14 -23.42 3.59
CA SER A 268 24.44 -22.83 3.92
C SER A 268 24.51 -21.31 3.72
N ARG A 269 23.67 -20.75 2.84
CA ARG A 269 23.55 -19.31 2.58
C ARG A 269 22.57 -18.61 3.54
N GLY A 270 21.86 -19.37 4.38
CA GLY A 270 20.90 -18.84 5.34
C GLY A 270 19.50 -18.60 4.82
N ARG A 271 19.14 -19.20 3.71
CA ARG A 271 17.80 -19.14 3.17
C ARG A 271 16.97 -20.27 3.76
N ILE A 272 15.69 -20.00 4.08
CA ILE A 272 14.77 -21.01 4.64
C ILE A 272 14.53 -22.10 3.57
N THR A 273 14.80 -23.35 3.93
CA THR A 273 14.54 -24.55 3.12
C THR A 273 13.48 -25.46 3.72
N GLY A 274 13.00 -25.17 4.92
CA GLY A 274 11.90 -25.92 5.52
C GLY A 274 11.34 -25.26 6.76
N VAL A 275 10.05 -25.51 6.98
CA VAL A 275 9.30 -25.06 8.16
C VAL A 275 8.54 -26.25 8.72
N VAL A 276 8.75 -26.57 9.99
CA VAL A 276 8.02 -27.61 10.72
C VAL A 276 7.04 -26.93 11.67
N ASN A 277 5.76 -27.22 11.54
CA ASN A 277 4.74 -26.66 12.41
C ASN A 277 4.64 -27.40 13.76
N GLY A 278 3.82 -26.87 14.69
CA GLY A 278 3.63 -27.45 16.03
C GLY A 278 3.05 -28.87 16.06
N ASN A 279 2.54 -29.41 14.96
CA ASN A 279 2.06 -30.78 14.82
C ASN A 279 3.16 -31.72 14.27
N GLY A 280 4.33 -31.20 13.93
CA GLY A 280 5.43 -31.94 13.34
C GLY A 280 5.35 -32.05 11.81
N ASN A 281 4.37 -31.40 11.18
CA ASN A 281 4.23 -31.38 9.73
C ASN A 281 5.27 -30.43 9.13
N GLU A 282 6.05 -30.93 8.21
CA GLU A 282 7.11 -30.18 7.51
C GLU A 282 6.63 -29.70 6.14
N THR A 283 6.90 -28.43 5.83
CA THR A 283 6.85 -27.87 4.48
C THR A 283 8.29 -27.60 4.05
N GLY A 284 8.76 -28.27 3.01
CA GLY A 284 10.09 -28.10 2.44
C GLY A 284 10.08 -27.20 1.22
N TYR A 285 11.16 -26.46 1.01
CA TYR A 285 11.36 -25.55 -0.12
C TYR A 285 12.63 -25.90 -0.88
N ASP A 286 12.52 -26.15 -2.18
CA ASP A 286 13.65 -26.20 -3.08
C ASP A 286 13.84 -24.82 -3.71
N LEU A 287 15.03 -24.29 -3.58
CA LEU A 287 15.35 -22.96 -4.05
C LEU A 287 16.27 -23.04 -5.27
N ASP A 288 16.06 -22.14 -6.23
CA ASP A 288 17.01 -21.98 -7.33
C ASP A 288 18.30 -21.27 -6.87
N ALA A 289 19.24 -21.07 -7.78
CA ALA A 289 20.53 -20.44 -7.49
C ALA A 289 20.36 -19.00 -6.93
N TRP A 290 19.29 -18.31 -7.25
CA TRP A 290 18.97 -16.94 -6.80
C TRP A 290 18.16 -16.90 -5.51
N GLY A 291 17.67 -18.05 -5.03
CA GLY A 291 16.86 -18.14 -3.81
C GLY A 291 15.37 -18.07 -4.02
N ARG A 292 14.89 -18.17 -5.28
CA ARG A 292 13.47 -18.26 -5.57
C ARG A 292 12.99 -19.69 -5.38
N ILE A 293 11.76 -19.87 -4.91
CA ILE A 293 11.18 -21.19 -4.67
C ILE A 293 10.89 -21.86 -6.02
N GLN A 294 11.53 -23.01 -6.28
CA GLN A 294 11.23 -23.88 -7.43
C GLN A 294 10.18 -24.93 -7.12
N ASN A 295 10.26 -25.53 -5.91
CA ASN A 295 9.25 -26.48 -5.46
C ASN A 295 8.91 -26.25 -3.98
N ILE A 296 7.66 -26.54 -3.64
CA ILE A 296 7.17 -26.64 -2.27
C ILE A 296 6.72 -28.07 -2.05
N ARG A 297 7.30 -28.76 -1.06
CA ARG A 297 6.90 -30.09 -0.63
C ARG A 297 6.11 -30.00 0.65
N ARG A 298 4.86 -30.46 0.63
CA ARG A 298 3.98 -30.46 1.79
C ARG A 298 4.09 -31.76 2.58
N ALA A 299 3.70 -31.73 3.86
CA ALA A 299 3.74 -32.91 4.74
C ALA A 299 2.81 -34.06 4.30
N ASP A 300 1.78 -33.78 3.53
CA ASP A 300 0.85 -34.77 2.95
C ASP A 300 1.38 -35.42 1.66
N GLY A 301 2.60 -35.05 1.23
CA GLY A 301 3.24 -35.53 0.00
C GLY A 301 2.89 -34.70 -1.24
N GLY A 302 2.05 -33.69 -1.12
CA GLY A 302 1.75 -32.75 -2.22
C GLY A 302 2.99 -31.95 -2.61
N GLU A 303 3.23 -31.77 -3.91
CA GLU A 303 4.32 -30.97 -4.45
C GLU A 303 3.80 -29.91 -5.41
N GLU A 304 4.18 -28.65 -5.18
CA GLU A 304 3.90 -27.50 -6.04
C GLU A 304 5.19 -27.02 -6.70
N GLY A 305 5.13 -26.65 -7.97
CA GLY A 305 6.28 -26.22 -8.74
C GLY A 305 6.12 -24.80 -9.32
N TYR A 306 7.24 -24.09 -9.49
CA TYR A 306 7.28 -22.73 -10.03
C TYR A 306 8.37 -22.60 -11.08
N THR A 307 8.06 -21.89 -12.15
CA THR A 307 9.04 -21.47 -13.17
C THR A 307 9.05 -19.94 -13.29
N TYR A 308 10.18 -19.39 -13.77
CA TYR A 308 10.40 -17.95 -13.77
C TYR A 308 11.00 -17.46 -15.10
N ASP A 309 10.67 -16.20 -15.46
CA ASP A 309 11.35 -15.50 -16.53
C ASP A 309 12.67 -14.85 -16.05
N PHE A 310 13.33 -14.12 -16.96
CA PHE A 310 14.57 -13.41 -16.68
C PHE A 310 14.38 -12.24 -15.71
N ALA A 311 13.19 -11.64 -15.65
CA ALA A 311 12.88 -10.56 -14.72
C ALA A 311 12.51 -11.08 -13.30
N GLY A 312 12.35 -12.40 -13.15
CA GLY A 312 11.95 -13.05 -11.91
C GLY A 312 10.43 -13.20 -11.73
N ASN A 313 9.65 -12.94 -12.76
CA ASN A 313 8.21 -13.16 -12.71
C ASN A 313 7.90 -14.66 -12.84
N VAL A 314 6.86 -15.13 -12.14
CA VAL A 314 6.42 -16.54 -12.22
C VAL A 314 5.77 -16.79 -13.57
N THR A 315 6.37 -17.63 -14.41
CA THR A 315 5.82 -17.99 -15.74
C THR A 315 5.00 -19.25 -15.74
N GLY A 316 5.08 -20.05 -14.69
CA GLY A 316 4.28 -21.25 -14.54
C GLY A 316 4.17 -21.69 -13.09
N THR A 317 3.01 -22.22 -12.74
CA THR A 317 2.76 -22.91 -11.49
C THR A 317 2.24 -24.30 -11.76
N ARG A 318 2.71 -25.28 -11.02
CA ARG A 318 2.22 -26.66 -11.04
C ARG A 318 1.65 -26.99 -9.65
N ASP A 319 0.41 -27.40 -9.58
CA ASP A 319 -0.20 -27.81 -8.33
C ASP A 319 0.14 -29.28 -7.97
N ALA A 320 -0.31 -29.72 -6.77
CA ALA A 320 -0.02 -31.06 -6.27
C ALA A 320 -0.68 -32.19 -7.10
N ASN A 321 -1.67 -31.89 -7.93
CA ASN A 321 -2.32 -32.83 -8.82
C ASN A 321 -1.68 -32.85 -10.22
N GLY A 322 -0.66 -32.02 -10.45
CA GLY A 322 0.03 -31.89 -11.73
C GLY A 322 -0.61 -30.85 -12.68
N GLY A 323 -1.66 -30.17 -12.26
CA GLY A 323 -2.30 -29.09 -13.03
C GLY A 323 -1.33 -27.93 -13.23
N VAL A 324 -1.18 -27.44 -14.46
CA VAL A 324 -0.25 -26.37 -14.82
C VAL A 324 -1.02 -25.12 -15.24
N ILE A 325 -0.65 -23.99 -14.65
CA ILE A 325 -1.10 -22.65 -15.07
C ILE A 325 0.12 -21.89 -15.57
N THR A 326 0.02 -21.26 -16.73
CA THR A 326 1.10 -20.46 -17.31
C THR A 326 0.72 -18.98 -17.35
N TYR A 327 1.76 -18.13 -17.21
CA TYR A 327 1.64 -16.69 -17.18
C TYR A 327 2.57 -16.05 -18.21
N ARG A 328 2.07 -15.06 -18.96
CA ARG A 328 2.87 -14.21 -19.83
C ARG A 328 2.84 -12.79 -19.32
N TYR A 329 3.91 -12.07 -19.58
CA TYR A 329 4.09 -10.70 -19.09
C TYR A 329 4.37 -9.73 -20.23
N ASN A 330 3.88 -8.51 -20.08
CA ASN A 330 4.18 -7.40 -20.98
C ASN A 330 5.54 -6.75 -20.63
N SER A 331 5.96 -5.73 -21.41
CA SER A 331 7.22 -5.01 -21.20
C SER A 331 7.32 -4.31 -19.83
N GLN A 332 6.19 -4.01 -19.19
CA GLN A 332 6.12 -3.40 -17.85
C GLN A 332 6.12 -4.45 -16.71
N GLY A 333 6.27 -5.74 -17.03
CA GLY A 333 6.19 -6.82 -16.04
C GLY A 333 4.78 -7.09 -15.50
N LYS A 334 3.74 -6.69 -16.23
CA LYS A 334 2.34 -6.99 -15.88
C LYS A 334 1.88 -8.26 -16.59
N VAL A 335 1.10 -9.08 -15.90
CA VAL A 335 0.49 -10.29 -16.49
C VAL A 335 -0.39 -9.88 -17.67
N CYS A 336 -0.09 -10.33 -18.88
CA CYS A 336 -0.92 -10.06 -20.08
C CYS A 336 -1.75 -11.28 -20.50
N GLU A 337 -1.39 -12.48 -20.06
CA GLU A 337 -2.14 -13.71 -20.35
C GLU A 337 -1.95 -14.73 -19.21
N ILE A 338 -3.03 -15.41 -18.86
CA ILE A 338 -3.04 -16.57 -17.97
C ILE A 338 -3.70 -17.72 -18.73
N THR A 339 -3.03 -18.86 -18.83
CA THR A 339 -3.59 -20.06 -19.47
C THR A 339 -3.68 -21.19 -18.45
N ASP A 340 -4.88 -21.77 -18.32
CA ASP A 340 -5.11 -22.91 -17.43
C ASP A 340 -4.65 -24.23 -18.03
N GLN A 341 -4.80 -25.32 -17.25
CA GLN A 341 -4.40 -26.67 -17.65
C GLN A 341 -5.23 -27.23 -18.84
N GLU A 342 -6.43 -26.71 -19.09
CA GLU A 342 -7.29 -27.08 -20.22
C GLU A 342 -6.94 -26.27 -21.48
N GLY A 343 -6.05 -25.27 -21.39
CA GLY A 343 -5.64 -24.40 -22.49
C GLY A 343 -6.56 -23.18 -22.68
N ASN A 344 -7.47 -22.91 -21.74
CA ASN A 344 -8.30 -21.71 -21.81
C ASN A 344 -7.51 -20.50 -21.29
N SER A 345 -7.57 -19.39 -22.00
CA SER A 345 -6.78 -18.20 -21.64
C SER A 345 -7.67 -17.02 -21.26
N GLU A 346 -7.17 -16.26 -20.27
CA GLU A 346 -7.63 -14.91 -19.97
C GLU A 346 -6.55 -13.93 -20.41
N THR A 347 -6.96 -12.76 -20.92
CA THR A 347 -6.00 -11.74 -21.37
C THR A 347 -6.27 -10.38 -20.72
N PHE A 348 -5.17 -9.63 -20.52
CA PHE A 348 -5.19 -8.35 -19.83
C PHE A 348 -4.43 -7.31 -20.65
N ARG A 349 -4.96 -6.10 -20.74
CA ARG A 349 -4.28 -4.96 -21.35
C ARG A 349 -4.24 -3.78 -20.40
N TYR A 350 -3.24 -2.96 -20.59
CA TYR A 350 -2.91 -1.89 -19.64
C TYR A 350 -2.80 -0.54 -20.35
N ASP A 351 -3.09 0.52 -19.63
CA ASP A 351 -2.84 1.88 -20.09
C ASP A 351 -1.33 2.24 -19.95
N ARG A 352 -0.99 3.46 -20.33
CA ARG A 352 0.39 3.96 -20.28
C ARG A 352 0.98 4.05 -18.86
N GLU A 353 0.14 4.00 -17.82
CA GLU A 353 0.55 4.00 -16.40
C GLU A 353 0.54 2.59 -15.79
N GLY A 354 0.28 1.56 -16.60
CA GLY A 354 0.27 0.16 -16.18
C GLY A 354 -0.97 -0.25 -15.38
N ARG A 355 -2.11 0.47 -15.55
CA ARG A 355 -3.40 0.10 -14.96
C ARG A 355 -4.20 -0.72 -15.98
N MET A 356 -4.89 -1.77 -15.51
CA MET A 356 -5.62 -2.70 -16.37
C MET A 356 -6.86 -2.03 -16.98
N VAL A 357 -6.86 -1.85 -18.30
CA VAL A 357 -7.97 -1.21 -19.05
C VAL A 357 -8.87 -2.20 -19.77
N LEU A 358 -8.42 -3.43 -19.97
CA LEU A 358 -9.21 -4.49 -20.58
C LEU A 358 -8.85 -5.83 -19.94
N HIS A 359 -9.86 -6.56 -19.52
CA HIS A 359 -9.79 -7.97 -19.16
C HIS A 359 -10.75 -8.75 -20.05
N VAL A 360 -10.27 -9.79 -20.69
CA VAL A 360 -11.08 -10.79 -21.40
C VAL A 360 -10.97 -12.08 -20.66
N ASP A 361 -12.10 -12.59 -20.15
CA ASP A 361 -12.14 -13.85 -19.39
C ASP A 361 -12.04 -15.06 -20.32
N ARG A 362 -11.94 -16.26 -19.74
CA ARG A 362 -11.87 -17.55 -20.47
C ARG A 362 -13.09 -17.83 -21.34
N ASN A 363 -14.23 -17.21 -21.06
CA ASN A 363 -15.46 -17.33 -21.86
C ASN A 363 -15.53 -16.30 -22.99
N GLY A 364 -14.57 -15.38 -23.06
CA GLY A 364 -14.54 -14.30 -24.02
C GLY A 364 -15.36 -13.07 -23.60
N ASN A 365 -15.83 -12.99 -22.35
CA ASN A 365 -16.47 -11.77 -21.85
C ASN A 365 -15.42 -10.70 -21.59
N GLU A 366 -15.77 -9.46 -21.90
CA GLU A 366 -14.86 -8.31 -21.77
C GLU A 366 -15.28 -7.40 -20.61
N VAL A 367 -14.30 -6.91 -19.84
CA VAL A 367 -14.46 -5.78 -18.93
C VAL A 367 -13.47 -4.70 -19.30
N ARG A 368 -13.99 -3.51 -19.62
CA ARG A 368 -13.18 -2.32 -19.92
C ARG A 368 -13.30 -1.32 -18.78
N THR A 369 -12.15 -0.83 -18.31
CA THR A 369 -12.08 0.13 -17.21
C THR A 369 -11.30 1.37 -17.62
N THR A 370 -11.80 2.54 -17.26
CA THR A 370 -11.05 3.81 -17.35
C THR A 370 -10.82 4.38 -15.94
N TYR A 371 -9.73 5.11 -15.77
CA TYR A 371 -9.27 5.56 -14.47
C TYR A 371 -9.08 7.08 -14.41
N ASN A 372 -9.16 7.62 -13.19
CA ASN A 372 -8.72 8.98 -12.88
C ASN A 372 -7.22 9.02 -12.52
N VAL A 373 -6.71 10.20 -12.17
CA VAL A 373 -5.30 10.43 -11.78
C VAL A 373 -4.86 9.62 -10.56
N ASP A 374 -5.79 9.26 -9.67
CA ASP A 374 -5.50 8.48 -8.45
C ASP A 374 -5.51 6.96 -8.69
N GLY A 375 -5.81 6.52 -9.93
CA GLY A 375 -5.97 5.11 -10.25
C GLY A 375 -7.34 4.54 -9.85
N ASN A 376 -8.31 5.38 -9.48
CA ASN A 376 -9.66 4.92 -9.18
C ASN A 376 -10.46 4.74 -10.48
N PRO A 377 -11.25 3.65 -10.63
CA PRO A 377 -12.08 3.43 -11.80
C PRO A 377 -13.19 4.48 -11.91
N VAL A 378 -13.33 5.12 -13.07
CA VAL A 378 -14.41 6.11 -13.34
C VAL A 378 -15.49 5.56 -14.23
N LEU A 379 -15.17 4.60 -15.08
CA LEU A 379 -16.12 3.89 -15.93
C LEU A 379 -15.68 2.43 -16.09
N GLU A 380 -16.60 1.52 -15.85
CA GLU A 380 -16.46 0.10 -16.16
C GLU A 380 -17.57 -0.31 -17.12
N THR A 381 -17.23 -1.02 -18.17
CA THR A 381 -18.19 -1.59 -19.12
C THR A 381 -17.89 -3.06 -19.30
N GLY A 382 -18.85 -3.92 -18.95
CA GLY A 382 -18.80 -5.35 -19.20
C GLY A 382 -19.68 -5.72 -20.39
N THR A 383 -19.20 -6.57 -21.29
CA THR A 383 -19.94 -7.17 -22.39
C THR A 383 -19.69 -8.66 -22.43
N ASP A 384 -20.68 -9.44 -22.88
CA ASP A 384 -20.44 -10.85 -23.18
C ASP A 384 -19.59 -11.01 -24.47
N ARG A 385 -19.19 -12.24 -24.79
CA ARG A 385 -18.38 -12.58 -25.95
C ARG A 385 -18.97 -12.13 -27.31
N ASN A 386 -20.27 -11.87 -27.37
CA ASN A 386 -20.97 -11.42 -28.57
C ASN A 386 -21.09 -9.89 -28.60
N GLY A 387 -20.60 -9.19 -27.59
CA GLY A 387 -20.75 -7.74 -27.44
C GLY A 387 -22.13 -7.31 -26.93
N GLU A 388 -22.96 -8.28 -26.53
CA GLU A 388 -24.30 -8.08 -25.96
C GLU A 388 -24.25 -7.99 -24.42
N ASN A 389 -25.42 -7.93 -23.77
CA ASN A 389 -25.55 -7.91 -22.31
C ASN A 389 -24.65 -6.88 -21.60
N ARG A 390 -24.64 -5.68 -22.16
CA ARG A 390 -23.78 -4.60 -21.68
C ARG A 390 -24.18 -4.14 -20.27
N VAL A 391 -23.25 -4.27 -19.32
CA VAL A 391 -23.34 -3.69 -17.97
C VAL A 391 -22.38 -2.49 -17.89
N THR A 392 -22.90 -1.36 -17.43
CA THR A 392 -22.09 -0.14 -17.27
C THR A 392 -22.18 0.32 -15.81
N ARG A 393 -21.01 0.63 -15.24
CA ARG A 393 -20.87 1.29 -13.93
C ARG A 393 -20.05 2.55 -14.10
N SER A 394 -20.45 3.64 -13.46
CA SER A 394 -19.66 4.86 -13.46
C SER A 394 -19.53 5.42 -12.05
N PHE A 395 -18.40 6.07 -11.79
CA PHE A 395 -18.05 6.59 -10.48
C PHE A 395 -17.54 8.03 -10.60
N GLU A 396 -17.94 8.87 -9.65
CA GLU A 396 -17.37 10.20 -9.45
C GLU A 396 -16.76 10.25 -8.03
N TYR A 397 -15.64 10.94 -7.91
CA TYR A 397 -14.87 11.01 -6.67
C TYR A 397 -14.76 12.45 -6.16
N ASP A 398 -14.59 12.61 -4.86
CA ASP A 398 -14.18 13.88 -4.26
C ASP A 398 -12.64 14.06 -4.39
N ALA A 399 -12.14 15.20 -3.94
CA ALA A 399 -10.70 15.50 -4.00
C ALA A 399 -9.84 14.65 -3.03
N SER A 400 -10.44 13.89 -2.12
CA SER A 400 -9.78 12.92 -1.25
C SER A 400 -9.77 11.50 -1.82
N GLY A 401 -10.46 11.28 -2.96
CA GLY A 401 -10.58 9.97 -3.59
C GLY A 401 -11.76 9.13 -3.08
N ASN A 402 -12.68 9.69 -2.27
CA ASN A 402 -13.89 8.98 -1.85
C ASN A 402 -14.94 9.01 -2.97
N VAL A 403 -15.70 7.93 -3.14
CA VAL A 403 -16.78 7.85 -4.13
C VAL A 403 -17.92 8.79 -3.75
N ARG A 404 -18.14 9.86 -4.51
CA ARG A 404 -19.27 10.79 -4.35
C ARG A 404 -20.54 10.28 -4.99
N LYS A 405 -20.41 9.64 -6.13
CA LYS A 405 -21.53 9.12 -6.90
C LYS A 405 -21.13 7.82 -7.59
N ALA A 406 -22.05 6.88 -7.60
CA ALA A 406 -21.92 5.63 -8.35
C ALA A 406 -23.22 5.36 -9.10
N VAL A 407 -23.14 5.01 -10.37
CA VAL A 407 -24.30 4.59 -11.17
C VAL A 407 -24.07 3.17 -11.63
N ALA A 408 -25.02 2.29 -11.33
CA ALA A 408 -24.97 0.88 -11.72
C ALA A 408 -26.39 0.32 -11.85
N GLY A 409 -26.68 -0.42 -12.93
CA GLY A 409 -27.96 -1.10 -13.10
C GLY A 409 -29.18 -0.17 -13.08
N GLY A 410 -29.03 1.10 -13.55
CA GLY A 410 -30.09 2.11 -13.50
C GLY A 410 -30.26 2.83 -12.16
N PHE A 411 -29.54 2.42 -11.12
CA PHE A 411 -29.54 3.08 -9.81
C PHE A 411 -28.41 4.10 -9.72
N CYS A 412 -28.74 5.27 -9.14
CA CYS A 412 -27.77 6.32 -8.84
C CYS A 412 -27.59 6.42 -7.33
N TYR A 413 -26.42 6.08 -6.85
CA TYR A 413 -26.02 6.22 -5.46
C TYR A 413 -25.20 7.48 -5.27
N THR A 414 -25.45 8.23 -4.19
CA THR A 414 -24.66 9.39 -3.77
C THR A 414 -24.16 9.21 -2.36
N TYR A 415 -22.98 9.76 -2.08
CA TYR A 415 -22.28 9.61 -0.82
C TYR A 415 -21.79 10.98 -0.35
N GLU A 416 -21.88 11.22 0.94
CA GLU A 416 -21.36 12.40 1.63
C GLU A 416 -20.41 11.95 2.73
N TYR A 417 -19.28 12.65 2.89
CA TYR A 417 -18.22 12.27 3.82
C TYR A 417 -17.82 13.44 4.71
N ARG A 418 -17.31 13.10 5.89
CA ARG A 418 -16.54 14.00 6.74
C ARG A 418 -15.17 14.29 6.13
N PRO A 419 -14.46 15.34 6.59
CA PRO A 419 -13.08 15.62 6.14
C PRO A 419 -12.10 14.46 6.38
N ASP A 420 -12.33 13.61 7.39
CA ASP A 420 -11.53 12.40 7.69
C ASP A 420 -11.87 11.19 6.80
N GLY A 421 -12.79 11.35 5.83
CA GLY A 421 -13.20 10.29 4.89
C GLY A 421 -14.28 9.35 5.41
N LYS A 422 -14.83 9.57 6.61
CA LYS A 422 -15.91 8.72 7.15
C LYS A 422 -17.25 9.08 6.53
N LEU A 423 -18.07 8.07 6.22
CA LEU A 423 -19.36 8.21 5.56
C LEU A 423 -20.37 8.94 6.46
N LEU A 424 -20.88 10.09 6.02
CA LEU A 424 -22.00 10.78 6.67
C LEU A 424 -23.34 10.27 6.15
N LYS A 425 -23.44 10.07 4.83
CA LYS A 425 -24.71 9.71 4.22
C LYS A 425 -24.52 8.93 2.93
N LYS A 426 -25.37 7.91 2.73
CA LYS A 426 -25.55 7.20 1.47
C LYS A 426 -27.01 7.31 1.03
N SER A 427 -27.24 7.69 -0.21
CA SER A 427 -28.59 7.76 -0.80
C SER A 427 -28.65 6.98 -2.11
N ALA A 428 -29.85 6.49 -2.47
CA ALA A 428 -30.15 5.90 -3.77
C ALA A 428 -31.30 6.65 -4.42
N SER A 429 -31.10 7.18 -5.62
CA SER A 429 -32.10 7.94 -6.38
C SER A 429 -32.81 9.02 -5.52
N GLY A 430 -32.04 9.71 -4.67
CA GLY A 430 -32.54 10.78 -3.78
C GLY A 430 -33.09 10.30 -2.43
N ARG A 431 -33.34 9.00 -2.22
CA ARG A 431 -33.75 8.45 -0.93
C ARG A 431 -32.54 8.09 -0.08
N THR A 432 -32.51 8.58 1.16
CA THR A 432 -31.46 8.20 2.12
C THR A 432 -31.58 6.71 2.48
N LEU A 433 -30.49 5.98 2.35
CA LEU A 433 -30.37 4.57 2.75
C LEU A 433 -29.72 4.42 4.12
N VAL A 434 -28.69 5.24 4.37
CA VAL A 434 -27.93 5.22 5.61
C VAL A 434 -27.47 6.64 5.90
N SER A 435 -27.54 7.06 7.16
CA SER A 435 -26.85 8.26 7.67
C SER A 435 -26.11 7.91 8.96
N CYS A 436 -24.94 8.51 9.15
CA CYS A 436 -24.05 8.26 10.27
C CYS A 436 -23.73 9.57 10.98
N THR A 437 -23.66 9.53 12.33
CA THR A 437 -23.06 10.58 13.13
C THR A 437 -21.84 10.03 13.86
N TYR A 438 -20.94 10.92 14.27
CA TYR A 438 -19.67 10.53 14.85
C TYR A 438 -19.34 11.43 16.04
N PHE A 439 -18.72 10.85 17.03
CA PHE A 439 -18.08 11.60 18.10
C PHE A 439 -16.91 12.45 17.59
N SER A 440 -16.41 13.36 18.41
CA SER A 440 -15.30 14.26 18.05
C SER A 440 -13.99 13.52 17.73
N ASP A 441 -13.78 12.35 18.32
CA ASP A 441 -12.63 11.47 18.05
C ASP A 441 -12.78 10.63 16.78
N GLY A 442 -13.93 10.73 16.13
CA GLY A 442 -14.26 10.01 14.91
C GLY A 442 -14.86 8.62 15.12
N SER A 443 -15.10 8.14 16.34
CA SER A 443 -15.86 6.91 16.56
C SER A 443 -17.33 7.09 16.15
N LEU A 444 -17.99 6.02 15.68
CA LEU A 444 -19.38 6.07 15.20
C LEU A 444 -20.33 6.30 16.40
N GLU A 445 -21.08 7.41 16.40
CA GLU A 445 -22.07 7.72 17.44
C GLU A 445 -23.43 7.11 17.14
N SER A 446 -23.88 7.25 15.89
CA SER A 446 -25.12 6.60 15.46
C SER A 446 -25.10 6.20 13.99
N LEU A 447 -25.91 5.19 13.69
CA LEU A 447 -26.24 4.77 12.32
C LEU A 447 -27.77 4.73 12.20
N THR A 448 -28.31 5.46 11.23
CA THR A 448 -29.74 5.45 10.90
C THR A 448 -29.94 4.79 9.55
N ASP A 449 -30.78 3.78 9.47
CA ASP A 449 -31.11 3.06 8.25
C ASP A 449 -32.18 3.76 7.39
N ALA A 450 -32.56 3.14 6.28
CA ALA A 450 -33.58 3.66 5.36
C ALA A 450 -35.00 3.73 5.97
N SER A 451 -35.25 3.08 7.10
CA SER A 451 -36.52 3.15 7.84
C SER A 451 -36.56 4.34 8.81
N GLY A 452 -35.43 5.05 8.97
CA GLY A 452 -35.28 6.17 9.88
C GLY A 452 -35.05 5.75 11.34
N LYS A 453 -34.74 4.49 11.60
CA LYS A 453 -34.45 3.97 12.95
C LYS A 453 -32.97 4.10 13.25
N PRO A 454 -32.58 4.90 14.28
CA PRO A 454 -31.19 5.01 14.68
C PRO A 454 -30.76 3.84 15.57
N VAL A 455 -29.54 3.40 15.39
CA VAL A 455 -28.76 2.55 16.32
C VAL A 455 -27.67 3.45 16.88
N PHE A 456 -27.57 3.51 18.21
CA PHE A 456 -26.56 4.28 18.92
C PHE A 456 -25.44 3.36 19.39
N TYR A 457 -24.21 3.87 19.39
CA TYR A 457 -23.01 3.17 19.82
C TYR A 457 -22.40 3.89 21.00
N GLU A 458 -22.01 3.12 21.99
CA GLU A 458 -21.27 3.55 23.16
C GLU A 458 -19.95 2.78 23.22
N TYR A 459 -18.91 3.47 23.62
CA TYR A 459 -17.56 2.89 23.67
C TYR A 459 -16.95 3.03 25.05
N ASP A 460 -16.19 2.05 25.46
CA ASP A 460 -15.31 2.21 26.61
C ASP A 460 -14.13 3.14 26.25
N TRP A 461 -13.30 3.47 27.24
CA TRP A 461 -12.13 4.34 27.04
C TRP A 461 -11.06 3.75 26.11
N ARG A 462 -11.14 2.45 25.79
CA ARG A 462 -10.27 1.76 24.82
C ARG A 462 -10.83 1.81 23.40
N GLY A 463 -12.07 2.24 23.25
CA GLY A 463 -12.77 2.28 21.97
C GLY A 463 -13.46 0.96 21.58
N ASN A 464 -13.73 0.06 22.59
CA ASN A 464 -14.47 -1.19 22.37
C ASN A 464 -15.98 -0.98 22.51
#